data_35ee152363ad6da971db813d00d41349
#
_entry.id   35ee152363ad6da971db813d00d41349
#
_cell.length_a   1.000
_cell.length_b   1.000
_cell.length_c   1.000
_cell.angle_alpha   90.00
_cell.angle_beta   90.00
_cell.angle_gamma   90.00
#
_symmetry.space_group_name_H-M   'P 1'
#
loop_
_entity.id
_entity.type
_entity.pdbx_description
1 polymer ?
#
loop_
_entity_poly.entity_id
_entity_poly.type
_entity_poly.pdbx_seq_one_letter_code
_entity_poly.pdbx_strand_id
1 'polypeptide(L)'
;ERLVNSQNFFSPYLTQEDLSRFGRNYLDVGNYLEIKYPTLGVRFIAIQENVDTLKETGTEMMPFNNIFNEWYAAQTSKKIRAVWKNKAANGKRVSSSVPFGYVRNQQDKEDWLVDEPAAEVVRKIYALCLDGRGPSQIARQLEQEKVLIPTAYYASLGRKTRKQYTDPYAWDQKTVAGILVNQQYTGCTVNFMTTTVSYKVHKTVYKPKDCLLYTSDA
;
A
#
# COMPACT_ATOMS: atom_id res chain seq x y z
N GLU A 1 20.49 5.77 14.25
CA GLU A 1 20.38 6.42 15.57
C GLU A 1 21.50 5.89 16.50
N ARG A 2 22.49 6.71 16.81
CA ARG A 2 23.45 6.40 17.88
C ARG A 2 23.36 7.48 18.93
N LEU A 3 22.76 7.16 20.07
CA LEU A 3 22.90 7.93 21.30
C LEU A 3 24.25 7.56 21.93
N VAL A 4 25.21 8.46 21.91
CA VAL A 4 26.50 8.27 22.58
C VAL A 4 26.49 9.10 23.86
N ASN A 5 26.43 8.40 24.98
CA ASN A 5 26.54 8.99 26.30
C ASN A 5 28.03 8.93 26.71
N SER A 6 28.71 10.07 26.69
CA SER A 6 30.05 10.17 27.30
C SER A 6 30.00 11.15 28.48
N GLN A 7 30.45 10.67 29.64
CA GLN A 7 30.44 11.38 30.94
C GLN A 7 31.37 12.61 31.04
N ASN A 8 31.86 13.14 29.95
CA ASN A 8 32.66 14.36 29.94
C ASN A 8 32.07 15.37 28.99
N PHE A 9 31.33 16.37 29.50
CA PHE A 9 30.98 17.66 28.90
C PHE A 9 30.32 17.69 27.50
N PHE A 10 29.79 16.58 27.02
CA PHE A 10 29.03 16.57 25.74
C PHE A 10 27.56 16.35 25.99
N SER A 11 26.74 17.32 25.64
CA SER A 11 25.30 17.16 25.47
C SER A 11 25.01 15.98 24.55
N PRO A 12 24.02 15.12 24.84
CA PRO A 12 23.60 14.06 23.93
C PRO A 12 23.29 14.67 22.55
N TYR A 13 23.79 14.06 21.48
CA TYR A 13 23.57 14.56 20.13
C TYR A 13 22.93 13.53 19.23
N LEU A 14 22.11 14.00 18.31
CA LEU A 14 21.48 13.23 17.25
C LEU A 14 21.99 13.72 15.91
N THR A 15 22.59 12.81 15.12
CA THR A 15 23.03 13.13 13.75
C THR A 15 22.11 12.50 12.74
N GLN A 16 21.72 13.25 11.74
CA GLN A 16 20.93 12.81 10.60
C GLN A 16 21.62 13.24 9.30
N GLU A 17 21.57 12.38 8.28
CA GLU A 17 22.14 12.71 6.98
C GLU A 17 21.36 13.83 6.30
N ASP A 18 20.03 13.75 6.35
CA ASP A 18 19.08 14.61 5.64
C ASP A 18 17.84 14.86 6.52
N LEU A 19 17.39 16.09 6.57
CA LEU A 19 16.21 16.52 7.36
C LEU A 19 14.92 15.85 6.86
N SER A 20 14.81 15.55 5.58
CA SER A 20 13.64 14.90 4.99
C SER A 20 13.43 13.47 5.51
N ARG A 21 14.49 12.82 5.99
CA ARG A 21 14.43 11.50 6.62
C ARG A 21 14.07 11.55 8.10
N PHE A 22 14.27 12.68 8.75
CA PHE A 22 13.91 12.87 10.16
C PHE A 22 12.40 12.91 10.35
N GLY A 23 11.66 13.59 9.46
CA GLY A 23 10.21 13.65 9.51
C GLY A 23 9.59 14.24 8.25
N ARG A 24 8.38 13.77 7.91
CA ARG A 24 7.60 14.26 6.76
C ARG A 24 6.58 15.34 7.13
N ASN A 25 6.32 15.51 8.42
CA ASN A 25 5.39 16.49 8.93
C ASN A 25 6.19 17.62 9.58
N TYR A 26 6.11 18.82 9.01
CA TYR A 26 6.89 19.98 9.51
C TYR A 26 6.51 20.38 10.94
N LEU A 27 5.24 20.17 11.35
CA LEU A 27 4.80 20.48 12.71
C LEU A 27 5.47 19.56 13.74
N ASP A 28 5.59 18.27 13.43
CA ASP A 28 6.24 17.32 14.32
C ASP A 28 7.75 17.59 14.37
N VAL A 29 8.37 17.84 13.21
CA VAL A 29 9.80 18.17 13.10
C VAL A 29 10.10 19.46 13.87
N GLY A 30 9.32 20.52 13.68
CA GLY A 30 9.45 21.78 14.41
C GLY A 30 9.31 21.56 15.92
N ASN A 31 8.30 20.84 16.37
CA ASN A 31 8.10 20.56 17.80
C ASN A 31 9.30 19.79 18.42
N TYR A 32 9.89 18.85 17.69
CA TYR A 32 11.09 18.16 18.18
C TYR A 32 12.31 19.07 18.23
N LEU A 33 12.57 19.84 17.18
CA LEU A 33 13.78 20.63 17.05
C LEU A 33 13.74 21.94 17.86
N GLU A 34 12.57 22.58 17.95
CA GLU A 34 12.41 23.89 18.63
C GLU A 34 12.02 23.76 20.11
N ILE A 35 11.34 22.68 20.50
CA ILE A 35 10.82 22.51 21.86
C ILE A 35 11.47 21.35 22.57
N LYS A 36 11.31 20.12 22.06
CA LYS A 36 11.71 18.91 22.80
C LYS A 36 13.22 18.76 22.95
N TYR A 37 13.98 18.89 21.87
CA TYR A 37 15.42 18.72 21.93
C TYR A 37 16.12 19.80 22.75
N PRO A 38 15.80 21.09 22.62
CA PRO A 38 16.33 22.13 23.52
C PRO A 38 15.97 21.86 24.99
N THR A 39 14.71 21.46 25.27
CA THR A 39 14.28 21.14 26.65
C THR A 39 15.05 19.95 27.24
N LEU A 40 15.41 18.96 26.41
CA LEU A 40 16.18 17.78 26.82
C LEU A 40 17.70 17.98 26.74
N GLY A 41 18.16 19.17 26.31
CA GLY A 41 19.58 19.45 26.10
C GLY A 41 20.22 18.59 24.98
N VAL A 42 19.42 18.15 24.00
CA VAL A 42 19.89 17.33 22.89
C VAL A 42 20.29 18.21 21.73
N ARG A 43 21.52 18.08 21.26
CA ARG A 43 22.03 18.71 20.04
C ARG A 43 21.60 17.92 18.82
N PHE A 44 21.01 18.58 17.84
CA PHE A 44 20.65 18.00 16.55
C PHE A 44 21.55 18.53 15.43
N ILE A 45 22.04 17.61 14.59
CA ILE A 45 22.90 17.95 13.44
C ILE A 45 22.33 17.28 12.19
N ALA A 46 21.98 18.07 11.16
CA ALA A 46 21.69 17.58 9.81
C ALA A 46 22.84 17.95 8.87
N ILE A 47 23.46 16.93 8.28
CA ILE A 47 24.73 17.09 7.57
C ILE A 47 24.52 17.79 6.22
N GLN A 48 23.54 17.37 5.43
CA GLN A 48 23.31 17.90 4.08
C GLN A 48 22.84 19.35 4.10
N GLU A 49 21.94 19.70 5.04
CA GLU A 49 21.43 21.05 5.17
C GLU A 49 22.33 21.96 6.04
N ASN A 50 23.43 21.41 6.54
CA ASN A 50 24.37 22.13 7.43
C ASN A 50 23.66 22.78 8.64
N VAL A 51 22.70 22.06 9.22
CA VAL A 51 21.94 22.49 10.40
C VAL A 51 22.64 21.96 11.65
N ASP A 52 22.91 22.84 12.59
CA ASP A 52 23.47 22.49 13.91
C ASP A 52 22.79 23.34 14.99
N THR A 53 21.95 22.72 15.79
CA THR A 53 21.15 23.43 16.82
C THR A 53 22.00 24.06 17.93
N LEU A 54 23.23 23.59 18.16
CA LEU A 54 24.13 24.20 19.14
C LEU A 54 24.81 25.47 18.61
N LYS A 55 25.11 25.51 17.30
CA LYS A 55 25.80 26.61 16.65
C LYS A 55 24.83 27.62 16.04
N GLU A 56 23.53 27.37 16.14
CA GLU A 56 22.45 28.14 15.50
C GLU A 56 22.62 28.27 13.97
N THR A 57 23.54 27.51 13.37
CA THR A 57 23.85 27.54 11.95
C THR A 57 22.75 26.80 11.18
N GLY A 58 22.14 27.46 10.19
CA GLY A 58 21.11 26.87 9.32
C GLY A 58 19.73 26.67 9.96
N THR A 59 19.58 27.00 11.25
CA THR A 59 18.31 26.89 11.98
C THR A 59 17.25 27.85 11.44
N GLU A 60 17.63 29.04 10.97
CA GLU A 60 16.71 30.01 10.37
C GLU A 60 16.02 29.49 9.11
N MET A 61 16.70 28.66 8.32
CA MET A 61 16.15 28.05 7.09
C MET A 61 15.37 26.76 7.33
N MET A 62 15.44 26.18 8.52
CA MET A 62 14.76 24.93 8.87
C MET A 62 13.24 24.96 8.64
N PRO A 63 12.50 25.98 9.09
CA PRO A 63 11.05 26.05 8.85
C PRO A 63 10.73 26.07 7.36
N PHE A 64 11.52 26.78 6.56
CA PHE A 64 11.33 26.84 5.10
C PHE A 64 11.59 25.49 4.44
N ASN A 65 12.67 24.80 4.79
CA ASN A 65 12.98 23.47 4.28
C ASN A 65 11.87 22.46 4.62
N ASN A 66 11.34 22.50 5.82
CA ASN A 66 10.22 21.65 6.23
C ASN A 66 8.94 21.96 5.44
N ILE A 67 8.62 23.24 5.21
CA ILE A 67 7.49 23.66 4.37
C ILE A 67 7.68 23.19 2.92
N PHE A 68 8.89 23.36 2.36
CA PHE A 68 9.20 22.88 1.01
C PHE A 68 9.05 21.37 0.87
N ASN A 69 9.53 20.59 1.83
CA ASN A 69 9.39 19.13 1.82
C ASN A 69 7.92 18.69 1.86
N GLU A 70 7.11 19.35 2.69
CA GLU A 70 5.68 19.09 2.74
C GLU A 70 4.97 19.49 1.43
N TRP A 71 5.28 20.66 0.89
CA TRP A 71 4.74 21.13 -0.38
C TRP A 71 5.11 20.18 -1.52
N TYR A 72 6.37 19.75 -1.59
CA TYR A 72 6.84 18.79 -2.61
C TYR A 72 6.11 17.45 -2.52
N ALA A 73 5.93 16.92 -1.31
CA ALA A 73 5.16 15.69 -1.09
C ALA A 73 3.69 15.85 -1.54
N ALA A 74 3.07 16.98 -1.24
CA ALA A 74 1.71 17.29 -1.67
C ALA A 74 1.59 17.40 -3.20
N GLN A 75 2.54 18.10 -3.86
CA GLN A 75 2.57 18.23 -5.32
C GLN A 75 2.80 16.89 -6.00
N THR A 76 3.73 16.08 -5.49
CA THR A 76 4.00 14.74 -6.01
C THR A 76 2.75 13.85 -5.90
N SER A 77 2.06 13.89 -4.77
CA SER A 77 0.80 13.17 -4.58
C SER A 77 -0.27 13.59 -5.59
N LYS A 78 -0.41 14.90 -5.85
CA LYS A 78 -1.35 15.42 -6.88
C LYS A 78 -0.99 14.91 -8.28
N LYS A 79 0.29 14.98 -8.66
CA LYS A 79 0.77 14.49 -9.96
C LYS A 79 0.48 12.99 -10.15
N ILE A 80 0.81 12.16 -9.15
CA ILE A 80 0.55 10.72 -9.20
C ILE A 80 -0.95 10.43 -9.37
N ARG A 81 -1.81 11.11 -8.58
CA ARG A 81 -3.26 10.95 -8.69
C ARG A 81 -3.80 11.36 -10.06
N ALA A 82 -3.28 12.43 -10.64
CA ALA A 82 -3.66 12.89 -11.98
C ALA A 82 -3.30 11.85 -13.06
N VAL A 83 -2.08 11.29 -12.99
CA VAL A 83 -1.64 10.21 -13.90
C VAL A 83 -2.54 8.97 -13.76
N TRP A 84 -2.85 8.54 -12.53
CA TRP A 84 -3.74 7.40 -12.31
C TRP A 84 -5.16 7.66 -12.81
N LYS A 85 -5.68 8.88 -12.60
CA LYS A 85 -7.00 9.27 -13.11
C LYS A 85 -7.03 9.24 -14.64
N ASN A 86 -6.00 9.75 -15.29
CA ASN A 86 -5.89 9.74 -16.74
C ASN A 86 -5.77 8.31 -17.30
N LYS A 87 -4.94 7.46 -16.69
CA LYS A 87 -4.86 6.03 -17.05
C LYS A 87 -6.22 5.34 -16.96
N ALA A 88 -6.92 5.52 -15.85
CA ALA A 88 -8.21 4.90 -15.63
C ALA A 88 -9.28 5.43 -16.59
N ALA A 89 -9.26 6.71 -16.95
CA ALA A 89 -10.17 7.31 -17.94
C ALA A 89 -9.94 6.75 -19.36
N ASN A 90 -8.70 6.29 -19.65
CA ASN A 90 -8.34 5.64 -20.91
C ASN A 90 -8.53 4.10 -20.86
N GLY A 91 -9.34 3.58 -19.96
CA GLY A 91 -9.61 2.15 -19.84
C GLY A 91 -8.51 1.31 -19.18
N LYS A 92 -7.35 1.91 -18.86
CA LYS A 92 -6.22 1.19 -18.34
C LYS A 92 -6.37 0.83 -16.87
N ARG A 93 -5.86 -0.34 -16.49
CA ARG A 93 -5.87 -0.80 -15.11
C ARG A 93 -4.85 -0.05 -14.26
N VAL A 94 -5.31 0.49 -13.14
CA VAL A 94 -4.45 1.21 -12.17
C VAL A 94 -4.05 0.29 -11.01
N SER A 95 -4.83 -0.76 -10.73
CA SER A 95 -4.55 -1.69 -9.64
C SER A 95 -3.30 -2.53 -9.92
N SER A 96 -2.47 -2.68 -8.88
CA SER A 96 -1.32 -3.57 -8.93
C SER A 96 -1.65 -5.02 -8.58
N SER A 97 -2.80 -5.30 -7.98
CA SER A 97 -3.23 -6.66 -7.61
C SER A 97 -4.04 -7.28 -8.72
N VAL A 98 -3.72 -8.53 -9.02
CA VAL A 98 -4.42 -9.36 -10.01
C VAL A 98 -5.36 -10.29 -9.24
N PRO A 99 -6.65 -10.44 -9.64
CA PRO A 99 -7.56 -11.41 -9.04
C PRO A 99 -7.06 -12.83 -9.20
N PHE A 100 -7.48 -13.72 -8.31
CA PHE A 100 -7.20 -15.16 -8.44
C PHE A 100 -7.82 -15.70 -9.73
N GLY A 101 -7.10 -16.49 -10.48
CA GLY A 101 -7.51 -16.95 -11.84
C GLY A 101 -6.91 -16.15 -12.97
N TYR A 102 -6.17 -15.08 -12.66
CA TYR A 102 -5.43 -14.29 -13.64
C TYR A 102 -3.98 -14.11 -13.25
N VAL A 103 -3.12 -13.90 -14.24
CA VAL A 103 -1.70 -13.50 -14.09
C VAL A 103 -1.42 -12.27 -14.93
N ARG A 104 -0.39 -11.52 -14.55
CA ARG A 104 0.06 -10.39 -15.36
C ARG A 104 0.78 -10.89 -16.61
N ASN A 105 0.47 -10.25 -17.73
CA ASN A 105 1.28 -10.39 -18.93
C ASN A 105 2.68 -9.79 -18.66
N GLN A 106 3.73 -10.55 -19.00
CA GLN A 106 5.11 -10.07 -18.84
C GLN A 106 5.49 -9.02 -19.87
N GLN A 107 4.86 -9.04 -21.05
CA GLN A 107 5.10 -8.10 -22.14
C GLN A 107 4.32 -6.80 -21.95
N ASP A 108 3.07 -6.88 -21.48
CA ASP A 108 2.26 -5.73 -21.11
C ASP A 108 1.74 -5.87 -19.69
N LYS A 109 2.31 -5.11 -18.77
CA LYS A 109 1.93 -5.15 -17.34
C LYS A 109 0.51 -4.65 -17.08
N GLU A 110 -0.12 -4.01 -18.04
CA GLU A 110 -1.50 -3.51 -17.94
C GLU A 110 -2.51 -4.57 -18.36
N ASP A 111 -2.07 -5.63 -19.04
CA ASP A 111 -2.89 -6.75 -19.49
C ASP A 111 -2.82 -7.95 -18.53
N TRP A 112 -3.92 -8.71 -18.45
CA TRP A 112 -4.04 -9.90 -17.64
C TRP A 112 -4.32 -11.11 -18.52
N LEU A 113 -3.55 -12.15 -18.30
CA LEU A 113 -3.74 -13.45 -18.93
C LEU A 113 -4.51 -14.38 -17.98
N VAL A 114 -5.32 -15.27 -18.54
CA VAL A 114 -5.99 -16.31 -17.76
C VAL A 114 -4.97 -17.33 -17.27
N ASP A 115 -5.00 -17.61 -15.98
CA ASP A 115 -4.24 -18.69 -15.34
C ASP A 115 -5.18 -19.90 -15.25
N GLU A 116 -5.16 -20.77 -16.25
CA GLU A 116 -6.17 -21.84 -16.40
C GLU A 116 -6.36 -22.69 -15.15
N PRO A 117 -5.32 -23.19 -14.45
CA PRO A 117 -5.54 -23.99 -13.24
C PRO A 117 -6.29 -23.21 -12.13
N ALA A 118 -5.98 -21.93 -11.95
CA ALA A 118 -6.66 -21.09 -10.98
C ALA A 118 -8.03 -20.64 -11.47
N ALA A 119 -8.19 -20.42 -12.78
CA ALA A 119 -9.46 -20.05 -13.40
C ALA A 119 -10.50 -21.16 -13.32
N GLU A 120 -10.10 -22.43 -13.44
CA GLU A 120 -10.98 -23.58 -13.23
C GLU A 120 -11.59 -23.59 -11.82
N VAL A 121 -10.79 -23.27 -10.81
CA VAL A 121 -11.29 -23.15 -9.43
C VAL A 121 -12.32 -22.03 -9.31
N VAL A 122 -12.06 -20.89 -9.95
CA VAL A 122 -13.01 -19.75 -9.97
C VAL A 122 -14.31 -20.16 -10.67
N ARG A 123 -14.25 -20.78 -11.86
CA ARG A 123 -15.43 -21.29 -12.59
C ARG A 123 -16.23 -22.27 -11.75
N LYS A 124 -15.55 -23.17 -11.02
CA LYS A 124 -16.17 -24.12 -10.10
C LYS A 124 -16.91 -23.41 -8.97
N ILE A 125 -16.32 -22.38 -8.37
CA ILE A 125 -16.97 -21.58 -7.32
C ILE A 125 -18.27 -20.95 -7.84
N TYR A 126 -18.24 -20.38 -9.05
CA TYR A 126 -19.44 -19.82 -9.67
C TYR A 126 -20.49 -20.89 -9.99
N ALA A 127 -20.10 -22.04 -10.55
CA ALA A 127 -21.03 -23.15 -10.82
C ALA A 127 -21.73 -23.64 -9.54
N LEU A 128 -20.98 -23.86 -8.46
CA LEU A 128 -21.55 -24.26 -7.18
C LEU A 128 -22.48 -23.19 -6.58
N CYS A 129 -22.21 -21.92 -6.82
CA CYS A 129 -23.08 -20.83 -6.41
C CYS A 129 -24.39 -20.83 -7.22
N LEU A 130 -24.32 -21.07 -8.52
CA LEU A 130 -25.51 -21.22 -9.39
C LEU A 130 -26.36 -22.44 -9.00
N ASP A 131 -25.74 -23.52 -8.51
CA ASP A 131 -26.43 -24.68 -7.94
C ASP A 131 -27.08 -24.39 -6.55
N GLY A 132 -27.04 -23.14 -6.09
CA GLY A 132 -27.67 -22.69 -4.85
C GLY A 132 -26.85 -22.86 -3.58
N ARG A 133 -25.55 -23.19 -3.68
CA ARG A 133 -24.68 -23.32 -2.51
C ARG A 133 -24.19 -21.98 -1.99
N GLY A 134 -24.26 -21.79 -0.69
CA GLY A 134 -23.72 -20.61 -0.04
C GLY A 134 -22.20 -20.64 0.09
N PRO A 135 -21.53 -19.48 0.30
CA PRO A 135 -20.07 -19.38 0.37
C PRO A 135 -19.42 -20.32 1.40
N SER A 136 -20.07 -20.59 2.53
CA SER A 136 -19.56 -21.52 3.54
C SER A 136 -19.60 -22.98 3.08
N GLN A 137 -20.64 -23.35 2.32
CA GLN A 137 -20.77 -24.70 1.77
C GLN A 137 -19.75 -24.93 0.66
N ILE A 138 -19.56 -23.92 -0.20
CA ILE A 138 -18.54 -23.94 -1.27
C ILE A 138 -17.16 -24.07 -0.66
N ALA A 139 -16.82 -23.27 0.37
CA ALA A 139 -15.53 -23.34 1.04
C ALA A 139 -15.25 -24.73 1.60
N ARG A 140 -16.23 -25.33 2.32
CA ARG A 140 -16.10 -26.69 2.86
C ARG A 140 -15.92 -27.74 1.78
N GLN A 141 -16.62 -27.60 0.64
CA GLN A 141 -16.48 -28.53 -0.46
C GLN A 141 -15.06 -28.45 -1.10
N LEU A 142 -14.53 -27.24 -1.34
CA LEU A 142 -13.19 -27.07 -1.87
C LEU A 142 -12.12 -27.61 -0.92
N GLU A 143 -12.33 -27.51 0.39
CA GLU A 143 -11.46 -28.08 1.41
C GLU A 143 -11.49 -29.61 1.36
N GLN A 144 -12.67 -30.24 1.29
CA GLN A 144 -12.83 -31.69 1.15
C GLN A 144 -12.16 -32.24 -0.13
N GLU A 145 -12.24 -31.51 -1.20
CA GLU A 145 -11.61 -31.85 -2.48
C GLU A 145 -10.10 -31.52 -2.54
N LYS A 146 -9.54 -31.01 -1.45
CA LYS A 146 -8.14 -30.60 -1.34
C LYS A 146 -7.71 -29.63 -2.44
N VAL A 147 -8.55 -28.65 -2.74
CA VAL A 147 -8.23 -27.56 -3.64
C VAL A 147 -7.36 -26.54 -2.91
N LEU A 148 -6.22 -26.15 -3.48
CA LEU A 148 -5.32 -25.17 -2.87
C LEU A 148 -5.99 -23.80 -2.73
N ILE A 149 -5.86 -23.19 -1.55
CA ILE A 149 -6.27 -21.80 -1.36
C ILE A 149 -5.39 -20.87 -2.21
N PRO A 150 -5.87 -19.67 -2.60
CA PRO A 150 -5.11 -18.75 -3.45
C PRO A 150 -3.68 -18.46 -2.95
N THR A 151 -3.50 -18.31 -1.63
CA THR A 151 -2.18 -18.05 -1.03
C THR A 151 -1.23 -19.25 -1.21
N ALA A 152 -1.72 -20.48 -0.99
CA ALA A 152 -0.94 -21.69 -1.16
C ALA A 152 -0.61 -21.96 -2.63
N TYR A 153 -1.57 -21.70 -3.52
CA TYR A 153 -1.37 -21.79 -4.96
C TYR A 153 -0.27 -20.83 -5.43
N TYR A 154 -0.29 -19.57 -5.01
CA TYR A 154 0.78 -18.64 -5.36
C TYR A 154 2.14 -19.01 -4.75
N ALA A 155 2.15 -19.59 -3.56
CA ALA A 155 3.38 -20.10 -2.94
C ALA A 155 3.96 -21.29 -3.73
N SER A 156 3.12 -22.19 -4.25
CA SER A 156 3.58 -23.31 -5.10
C SER A 156 4.22 -22.84 -6.42
N LEU A 157 3.82 -21.65 -6.91
CA LEU A 157 4.43 -21.00 -8.08
C LEU A 157 5.69 -20.17 -7.71
N GLY A 158 6.21 -20.28 -6.48
CA GLY A 158 7.41 -19.56 -6.03
C GLY A 158 7.18 -18.07 -5.77
N ARG A 159 5.92 -17.58 -5.72
CA ARG A 159 5.62 -16.18 -5.44
C ARG A 159 5.68 -15.90 -3.93
N LYS A 160 6.33 -14.81 -3.53
CA LYS A 160 6.33 -14.37 -2.13
C LYS A 160 4.92 -13.99 -1.70
N THR A 161 4.38 -14.69 -0.72
CA THR A 161 3.07 -14.40 -0.12
C THR A 161 3.27 -13.68 1.21
N ARG A 162 2.45 -12.65 1.48
CA ARG A 162 2.52 -11.90 2.76
C ARG A 162 1.85 -12.63 3.91
N LYS A 163 0.86 -13.49 3.62
CA LYS A 163 0.14 -14.26 4.62
C LYS A 163 0.74 -15.64 4.73
N GLN A 164 1.05 -16.06 5.94
CA GLN A 164 1.31 -17.44 6.26
C GLN A 164 -0.03 -18.19 6.36
N TYR A 165 -0.04 -19.44 5.95
CA TYR A 165 -1.17 -20.33 6.09
C TYR A 165 -0.72 -21.59 6.84
N THR A 166 -1.59 -22.12 7.70
CA THR A 166 -1.32 -23.35 8.46
C THR A 166 -1.74 -24.58 7.66
N ASP A 167 -2.88 -24.47 6.94
CA ASP A 167 -3.41 -25.50 6.08
C ASP A 167 -3.57 -24.94 4.65
N PRO A 168 -2.95 -25.57 3.63
CA PRO A 168 -3.05 -25.12 2.25
C PRO A 168 -4.43 -25.30 1.63
N TYR A 169 -5.33 -26.04 2.26
CA TYR A 169 -6.67 -26.37 1.77
C TYR A 169 -7.80 -25.69 2.55
N ALA A 170 -7.48 -24.99 3.65
CA ALA A 170 -8.48 -24.35 4.50
C ALA A 170 -9.08 -23.11 3.82
N TRP A 171 -10.12 -23.32 3.02
CA TRP A 171 -10.87 -22.24 2.38
C TRP A 171 -11.72 -21.48 3.38
N ASP A 172 -11.60 -20.15 3.39
CA ASP A 172 -12.45 -19.27 4.17
C ASP A 172 -13.65 -18.80 3.34
N GLN A 173 -14.83 -18.79 3.95
CA GLN A 173 -16.06 -18.26 3.36
C GLN A 173 -15.91 -16.83 2.84
N LYS A 174 -15.09 -15.99 3.51
CA LYS A 174 -14.84 -14.62 3.08
C LYS A 174 -14.07 -14.57 1.77
N THR A 175 -13.15 -15.50 1.56
CA THR A 175 -12.40 -15.62 0.30
C THR A 175 -13.34 -16.01 -0.85
N VAL A 176 -14.21 -16.99 -0.63
CA VAL A 176 -15.22 -17.40 -1.62
C VAL A 176 -16.18 -16.26 -1.92
N ALA A 177 -16.75 -15.62 -0.89
CA ALA A 177 -17.62 -14.46 -1.07
C ALA A 177 -16.93 -13.32 -1.81
N GLY A 178 -15.65 -13.06 -1.49
CA GLY A 178 -14.83 -12.06 -2.19
C GLY A 178 -14.65 -12.34 -3.68
N ILE A 179 -14.53 -13.62 -4.07
CA ILE A 179 -14.48 -14.04 -5.48
C ILE A 179 -15.83 -13.80 -6.15
N LEU A 180 -16.93 -14.23 -5.53
CA LEU A 180 -18.28 -14.13 -6.09
C LEU A 180 -18.76 -12.68 -6.32
N VAL A 181 -18.36 -11.73 -5.45
CA VAL A 181 -18.76 -10.32 -5.58
C VAL A 181 -17.79 -9.48 -6.42
N ASN A 182 -16.69 -10.06 -6.88
CA ASN A 182 -15.68 -9.31 -7.61
C ASN A 182 -16.08 -9.11 -9.08
N GLN A 183 -16.48 -7.89 -9.39
CA GLN A 183 -16.91 -7.49 -10.75
C GLN A 183 -15.84 -7.65 -11.83
N GLN A 184 -14.56 -7.81 -11.47
CA GLN A 184 -13.49 -8.01 -12.45
C GLN A 184 -13.62 -9.34 -13.21
N TYR A 185 -14.37 -10.31 -12.65
CA TYR A 185 -14.65 -11.59 -13.36
C TYR A 185 -15.73 -11.46 -14.44
N THR A 186 -16.42 -10.33 -14.54
CA THR A 186 -17.37 -10.05 -15.63
C THR A 186 -16.74 -9.36 -16.83
N GLY A 187 -15.40 -9.31 -16.90
CA GLY A 187 -14.67 -8.61 -17.97
C GLY A 187 -14.55 -7.09 -17.77
N CYS A 188 -15.03 -6.57 -16.63
CA CYS A 188 -14.93 -5.14 -16.36
C CYS A 188 -13.65 -4.78 -15.62
N THR A 189 -12.96 -3.75 -16.03
CA THR A 189 -11.91 -3.13 -15.23
C THR A 189 -12.53 -2.17 -14.23
N VAL A 190 -12.29 -2.44 -12.92
CA VAL A 190 -12.78 -1.59 -11.83
C VAL A 190 -11.61 -0.84 -11.22
N ASN A 191 -11.59 0.47 -11.37
CA ASN A 191 -10.56 1.34 -10.81
C ASN A 191 -11.07 2.15 -9.62
N PHE A 192 -10.17 2.52 -8.70
CA PHE A 192 -10.43 3.41 -7.55
C PHE A 192 -11.45 2.89 -6.53
N MET A 193 -11.52 1.57 -6.28
CA MET A 193 -12.37 0.99 -5.24
C MET A 193 -12.09 1.58 -3.85
N THR A 194 -10.86 2.00 -3.62
CA THR A 194 -10.43 2.62 -2.37
C THR A 194 -9.75 3.95 -2.62
N THR A 195 -9.77 4.82 -1.61
CA THR A 195 -8.99 6.06 -1.60
C THR A 195 -8.36 6.27 -0.22
N THR A 196 -7.24 6.98 -0.18
CA THR A 196 -6.65 7.44 1.07
C THR A 196 -7.20 8.82 1.39
N VAL A 197 -7.62 9.05 2.63
CA VAL A 197 -8.24 10.32 3.07
C VAL A 197 -7.35 11.50 2.73
N SER A 198 -6.07 11.42 3.07
CA SER A 198 -5.06 12.41 2.69
C SER A 198 -3.68 11.78 2.67
N TYR A 199 -2.69 12.49 2.11
CA TYR A 199 -1.29 12.04 2.16
C TYR A 199 -0.71 12.05 3.58
N LYS A 200 -1.30 12.82 4.51
CA LYS A 200 -0.96 12.84 5.94
C LYS A 200 -1.65 11.73 6.71
N VAL A 201 -2.91 11.44 6.36
CA VAL A 201 -3.73 10.43 7.03
C VAL A 201 -3.80 9.21 6.14
N HIS A 202 -2.99 8.18 6.45
CA HIS A 202 -2.90 6.95 5.67
C HIS A 202 -4.12 6.00 5.86
N LYS A 203 -5.28 6.56 6.26
CA LYS A 203 -6.52 5.79 6.39
C LYS A 203 -7.12 5.54 5.01
N THR A 204 -7.21 4.28 4.62
CA THR A 204 -7.89 3.85 3.40
C THR A 204 -9.38 3.71 3.67
N VAL A 205 -10.20 4.27 2.78
CA VAL A 205 -11.66 4.16 2.81
C VAL A 205 -12.16 3.63 1.47
N TYR A 206 -13.23 2.83 1.50
CA TYR A 206 -13.91 2.39 0.29
C TYR A 206 -14.74 3.53 -0.27
N LYS A 207 -14.71 3.71 -1.58
CA LYS A 207 -15.56 4.66 -2.26
C LYS A 207 -16.96 4.10 -2.47
N PRO A 208 -18.00 4.94 -2.45
CA PRO A 208 -19.34 4.56 -2.91
C PRO A 208 -19.28 4.03 -4.35
N LYS A 209 -20.20 3.11 -4.67
CA LYS A 209 -20.24 2.49 -6.02
C LYS A 209 -20.35 3.51 -7.14
N ASP A 210 -21.08 4.60 -6.93
CA ASP A 210 -21.27 5.70 -7.89
C ASP A 210 -19.99 6.49 -8.20
N CYS A 211 -18.95 6.34 -7.36
CA CYS A 211 -17.65 6.99 -7.54
C CYS A 211 -16.57 6.07 -8.15
N LEU A 212 -16.95 4.88 -8.59
CA LEU A 212 -16.03 3.93 -9.21
C LEU A 212 -15.98 4.19 -10.73
N LEU A 213 -14.79 4.05 -11.29
CA LEU A 213 -14.62 4.06 -12.75
C LEU A 213 -14.66 2.62 -13.24
N TYR A 214 -15.69 2.34 -14.03
CA TYR A 214 -15.86 1.08 -14.73
C TYR A 214 -15.49 1.31 -16.21
N THR A 215 -14.64 0.45 -16.74
CA THR A 215 -14.38 0.37 -18.17
C THR A 215 -14.59 -1.07 -18.60
N SER A 216 -15.41 -1.30 -19.61
CA SER A 216 -15.53 -2.62 -20.24
C SER A 216 -14.32 -2.81 -21.14
N ASP A 217 -13.68 -3.96 -21.06
CA ASP A 217 -12.78 -4.43 -22.09
C ASP A 217 -13.68 -4.88 -23.25
N ALA A 218 -14.03 -3.96 -24.13
CA ALA A 218 -14.78 -4.24 -25.36
C ALA A 218 -13.82 -4.58 -26.47
#